data_5a913c4412b65d4034c9485747503dd4
#
_entry.id   5a913c4412b65d4034c9485747503dd4
#
_cell.length_a   1.000
_cell.length_b   1.000
_cell.length_c   1.000
_cell.angle_alpha   90.00
_cell.angle_beta   90.00
_cell.angle_gamma   90.00
#
_symmetry.space_group_name_H-M   'P 1'
#
loop_
_entity.id
_entity.type
_entity.pdbx_description
1 polymer ?
#
loop_
_entity_poly.entity_id
_entity_poly.type
_entity_poly.pdbx_seq_one_letter_code
_entity_poly.pdbx_strand_id
1 'polypeptide(L)'
;MAREIIQPNSVHSTTGVGYSHVAKAGDTFYIAGQIALDVDGNLVGKGDIEAQVHQAYANLQAILDELGGSLDDIVKMTTYLTDRSQLDAFRRVRDRFFSDPFPPNTRAQCFELGVL
;
A
#
# COMPACT_ATOMS: atom_id res chain seq x y z
N MET A 1 -10.35 5.38 -24.95
CA MET A 1 -10.23 5.08 -23.54
C MET A 1 -8.77 5.06 -23.15
N ALA A 2 -8.25 6.19 -22.77
CA ALA A 2 -6.86 6.29 -22.37
C ALA A 2 -6.77 6.24 -20.85
N ARG A 3 -5.80 5.51 -20.34
CA ARG A 3 -5.39 5.58 -18.95
C ARG A 3 -4.22 6.56 -18.83
N GLU A 4 -4.11 7.20 -17.69
CA GLU A 4 -2.94 8.02 -17.37
C GLU A 4 -2.11 7.29 -16.33
N ILE A 5 -0.82 7.11 -16.60
CA ILE A 5 0.12 6.50 -15.65
C ILE A 5 0.76 7.62 -14.83
N ILE A 6 0.76 7.44 -13.51
CA ILE A 6 1.35 8.41 -12.58
C ILE A 6 2.39 7.66 -11.75
N GLN A 7 3.61 8.23 -11.69
CA GLN A 7 4.71 7.68 -10.91
C GLN A 7 5.08 8.65 -9.79
N PRO A 8 4.52 8.48 -8.59
CA PRO A 8 4.83 9.36 -7.47
C PRO A 8 6.32 9.31 -7.08
N ASN A 9 6.86 10.45 -6.70
CA ASN A 9 8.25 10.56 -6.26
C ASN A 9 8.43 10.33 -4.75
N SER A 10 7.34 10.29 -4.00
CA SER A 10 7.36 10.11 -2.54
C SER A 10 7.54 8.67 -2.11
N VAL A 11 7.52 7.72 -3.05
CA VAL A 11 7.71 6.30 -2.81
C VAL A 11 8.82 5.76 -3.71
N HIS A 12 9.23 4.52 -3.47
CA HIS A 12 10.28 3.88 -4.28
C HIS A 12 9.93 3.87 -5.78
N SER A 13 10.95 3.92 -6.62
CA SER A 13 10.77 3.88 -8.06
C SER A 13 10.39 2.47 -8.53
N THR A 14 9.46 2.40 -9.49
CA THR A 14 9.12 1.15 -10.18
C THR A 14 9.71 1.10 -11.59
N THR A 15 10.57 2.06 -11.95
CA THR A 15 11.20 2.11 -13.26
C THR A 15 12.03 0.86 -13.50
N GLY A 16 11.76 0.19 -14.63
CA GLY A 16 12.49 -1.03 -15.01
C GLY A 16 12.05 -2.29 -14.29
N VAL A 17 11.04 -2.23 -13.42
CA VAL A 17 10.58 -3.37 -12.64
C VAL A 17 9.40 -4.10 -13.29
N GLY A 18 8.70 -3.45 -14.20
CA GLY A 18 7.62 -4.09 -14.96
C GLY A 18 6.21 -3.71 -14.51
N TYR A 19 6.06 -2.72 -13.64
CA TYR A 19 4.76 -2.18 -13.26
C TYR A 19 4.85 -0.71 -12.90
N SER A 20 3.72 -0.06 -12.76
CA SER A 20 3.61 1.34 -12.35
C SER A 20 2.83 1.45 -11.05
N HIS A 21 3.09 2.48 -10.25
CA HIS A 21 2.38 2.67 -8.98
C HIS A 21 0.92 3.02 -9.17
N VAL A 22 0.59 3.90 -10.12
CA VAL A 22 -0.76 4.45 -10.22
C VAL A 22 -1.20 4.54 -11.67
N ALA A 23 -2.47 4.18 -11.91
CA ALA A 23 -3.16 4.47 -13.16
C ALA A 23 -4.44 5.23 -12.83
N LYS A 24 -4.68 6.33 -13.54
CA LYS A 24 -5.96 7.04 -13.49
C LYS A 24 -6.81 6.65 -14.69
N ALA A 25 -8.06 6.31 -14.42
CA ALA A 25 -9.06 6.04 -15.46
C ALA A 25 -10.36 6.73 -15.05
N GLY A 26 -10.78 7.74 -15.82
CA GLY A 26 -11.90 8.59 -15.42
C GLY A 26 -11.59 9.31 -14.10
N ASP A 27 -12.45 9.16 -13.12
CA ASP A 27 -12.30 9.76 -11.80
C ASP A 27 -11.72 8.80 -10.75
N THR A 28 -11.24 7.63 -11.18
CA THR A 28 -10.75 6.60 -10.27
C THR A 28 -9.24 6.42 -10.44
N PHE A 29 -8.55 6.36 -9.30
CA PHE A 29 -7.13 5.97 -9.26
C PHE A 29 -7.03 4.51 -8.86
N TYR A 30 -6.24 3.75 -9.61
CA TYR A 30 -5.89 2.37 -9.29
C TYR A 30 -4.45 2.34 -8.82
N ILE A 31 -4.25 1.94 -7.58
CA ILE A 31 -2.92 1.97 -6.93
C ILE A 31 -2.42 0.54 -6.80
N ALA A 32 -1.21 0.30 -7.27
CA ALA A 32 -0.56 -1.00 -7.15
C ALA A 32 -0.32 -1.36 -5.68
N GLY A 33 -0.10 -2.63 -5.42
CA GLY A 33 0.23 -3.10 -4.08
C GLY A 33 1.42 -2.37 -3.50
N GLN A 34 1.30 -1.96 -2.25
CA GLN A 34 2.38 -1.31 -1.52
C GLN A 34 2.99 -2.31 -0.55
N ILE A 35 4.30 -2.34 -0.53
CA ILE A 35 5.11 -3.21 0.33
C ILE A 35 6.06 -2.34 1.17
N ALA A 36 6.78 -2.98 2.08
CA ALA A 36 7.61 -2.27 3.05
C ALA A 36 8.96 -1.82 2.47
N LEU A 37 8.93 -1.03 1.41
CA LEU A 37 10.12 -0.39 0.85
C LEU A 37 10.07 1.11 1.12
N ASP A 38 11.21 1.68 1.52
CA ASP A 38 11.32 3.14 1.66
C ASP A 38 11.52 3.81 0.28
N VAL A 39 11.64 5.13 0.26
CA VAL A 39 11.77 5.89 -0.99
C VAL A 39 13.01 5.51 -1.79
N ASP A 40 14.05 5.03 -1.14
CA ASP A 40 15.29 4.58 -1.77
C ASP A 40 15.24 3.12 -2.22
N GLY A 41 14.12 2.43 -1.99
CA GLY A 41 13.94 1.05 -2.37
C GLY A 41 14.51 0.04 -1.37
N ASN A 42 14.84 0.47 -0.16
CA ASN A 42 15.37 -0.41 0.88
C ASN A 42 14.23 -1.04 1.68
N LEU A 43 14.38 -2.32 2.01
CA LEU A 43 13.41 -3.03 2.84
C LEU A 43 13.41 -2.48 4.27
N VAL A 44 12.23 -2.16 4.77
CA VAL A 44 12.01 -1.69 6.13
C VAL A 44 11.37 -2.80 6.96
N GLY A 45 11.94 -3.09 8.13
CA GLY A 45 11.31 -3.99 9.08
C GLY A 45 11.41 -5.46 8.72
N LYS A 46 12.54 -5.94 8.23
CA LYS A 46 12.72 -7.37 7.98
C LYS A 46 12.43 -8.18 9.25
N GLY A 47 11.46 -9.10 9.17
CA GLY A 47 11.04 -9.90 10.32
C GLY A 47 10.17 -9.15 11.32
N ASP A 48 9.80 -7.89 11.07
CA ASP A 48 8.98 -7.06 11.94
C ASP A 48 7.70 -6.66 11.20
N ILE A 49 6.62 -7.38 11.46
CA ILE A 49 5.35 -7.15 10.76
C ILE A 49 4.77 -5.76 11.03
N GLU A 50 4.89 -5.23 12.25
CA GLU A 50 4.34 -3.91 12.53
C GLU A 50 5.06 -2.82 11.75
N ALA A 51 6.39 -2.89 11.67
CA ALA A 51 7.17 -1.95 10.88
C ALA A 51 6.84 -2.07 9.39
N GLN A 52 6.64 -3.28 8.89
CA GLN A 52 6.29 -3.49 7.48
C GLN A 52 4.91 -2.93 7.14
N VAL A 53 3.92 -3.19 7.97
CA VAL A 53 2.56 -2.67 7.76
C VAL A 53 2.57 -1.14 7.82
N HIS A 54 3.29 -0.58 8.79
CA HIS A 54 3.42 0.87 8.92
C HIS A 54 4.00 1.48 7.64
N GLN A 55 5.09 0.91 7.12
CA GLN A 55 5.73 1.42 5.90
C GLN A 55 4.81 1.31 4.69
N ALA A 56 4.10 0.20 4.53
CA ALA A 56 3.18 0.03 3.42
C ALA A 56 2.05 1.07 3.46
N TYR A 57 1.47 1.32 4.63
CA TYR A 57 0.44 2.36 4.77
C TYR A 57 1.01 3.77 4.62
N ALA A 58 2.23 4.03 5.11
CA ALA A 58 2.88 5.32 4.91
C ALA A 58 3.12 5.59 3.42
N ASN A 59 3.51 4.57 2.65
CA ASN A 59 3.65 4.67 1.20
C ASN A 59 2.32 5.01 0.54
N LEU A 60 1.25 4.31 0.94
CA LEU A 60 -0.08 4.56 0.41
C LEU A 60 -0.53 6.00 0.71
N GLN A 61 -0.30 6.47 1.92
CA GLN A 61 -0.63 7.83 2.32
C GLN A 61 0.16 8.86 1.50
N ALA A 62 1.45 8.62 1.28
CA ALA A 62 2.30 9.50 0.47
C ALA A 62 1.81 9.58 -0.98
N ILE A 63 1.43 8.44 -1.56
CA ILE A 63 0.85 8.40 -2.91
C ILE A 63 -0.44 9.22 -2.96
N LEU A 64 -1.33 9.02 -2.02
CA LEU A 64 -2.61 9.73 -1.97
C LEU A 64 -2.40 11.24 -1.79
N ASP A 65 -1.44 11.65 -0.97
CA ASP A 65 -1.11 13.07 -0.80
C ASP A 65 -0.69 13.70 -2.15
N GLU A 66 0.13 13.01 -2.93
CA GLU A 66 0.52 13.51 -4.26
C GLU A 66 -0.65 13.58 -5.24
N LEU A 67 -1.64 12.69 -5.08
CA LEU A 67 -2.83 12.67 -5.92
C LEU A 67 -3.89 13.69 -5.47
N GLY A 68 -3.67 14.39 -4.36
CA GLY A 68 -4.62 15.36 -3.84
C GLY A 68 -5.74 14.76 -3.01
N GLY A 69 -5.59 13.51 -2.58
CA GLY A 69 -6.57 12.81 -1.76
C GLY A 69 -6.03 12.43 -0.38
N SER A 70 -6.75 11.55 0.29
CA SER A 70 -6.37 11.03 1.60
C SER A 70 -6.81 9.58 1.74
N LEU A 71 -6.43 8.95 2.85
CA LEU A 71 -6.86 7.58 3.15
C LEU A 71 -8.39 7.44 3.22
N ASP A 72 -9.10 8.51 3.56
CA ASP A 72 -10.56 8.51 3.61
C ASP A 72 -11.22 8.40 2.23
N ASP A 73 -10.47 8.63 1.17
CA ASP A 73 -10.97 8.51 -0.21
C ASP A 73 -10.90 7.08 -0.75
N ILE A 74 -10.33 6.15 0.01
CA ILE A 74 -10.21 4.76 -0.41
C ILE A 74 -11.58 4.08 -0.38
N VAL A 75 -11.98 3.50 -1.52
CA VAL A 75 -13.26 2.82 -1.65
C VAL A 75 -13.17 1.31 -1.58
N LYS A 76 -11.98 0.75 -1.74
CA LYS A 76 -11.75 -0.70 -1.65
C LYS A 76 -10.27 -0.99 -1.45
N MET A 77 -9.97 -1.92 -0.57
CA MET A 77 -8.61 -2.43 -0.33
C MET A 77 -8.59 -3.95 -0.42
N THR A 78 -7.43 -4.47 -0.76
CA THR A 78 -7.11 -5.89 -0.58
C THR A 78 -5.79 -5.97 0.16
N THR A 79 -5.74 -6.78 1.21
CA THR A 79 -4.56 -6.94 2.06
C THR A 79 -4.10 -8.38 2.02
N TYR A 80 -2.81 -8.59 1.75
CA TYR A 80 -2.19 -9.91 1.76
C TYR A 80 -1.21 -10.02 2.92
N LEU A 81 -1.37 -11.06 3.72
CA LEU A 81 -0.48 -11.40 4.83
C LEU A 81 0.10 -12.80 4.60
N THR A 82 1.32 -13.02 5.03
CA THR A 82 1.97 -14.32 4.83
C THR A 82 1.61 -15.34 5.91
N ASP A 83 1.12 -14.87 7.07
CA ASP A 83 0.79 -15.73 8.19
C ASP A 83 -0.38 -15.15 9.00
N ARG A 84 -1.31 -16.02 9.40
CA ARG A 84 -2.46 -15.63 10.26
C ARG A 84 -2.04 -15.04 11.59
N SER A 85 -0.91 -15.49 12.15
CA SER A 85 -0.41 -14.97 13.41
C SER A 85 -0.07 -13.48 13.37
N GLN A 86 0.06 -12.91 12.16
CA GLN A 86 0.34 -11.49 11.95
C GLN A 86 -0.89 -10.59 12.07
N LEU A 87 -2.09 -11.17 12.18
CA LEU A 87 -3.34 -10.43 12.09
C LEU A 87 -3.52 -9.39 13.19
N ASP A 88 -3.17 -9.73 14.44
CA ASP A 88 -3.30 -8.80 15.54
C ASP A 88 -2.34 -7.61 15.42
N ALA A 89 -1.10 -7.87 15.02
CA ALA A 89 -0.12 -6.83 14.77
C ALA A 89 -0.55 -5.91 13.61
N PHE A 90 -1.09 -6.51 12.54
CA PHE A 90 -1.66 -5.78 11.42
C PHE A 90 -2.76 -4.83 11.88
N ARG A 91 -3.71 -5.31 12.68
CA ARG A 91 -4.83 -4.50 13.16
C ARG A 91 -4.37 -3.34 14.03
N ARG A 92 -3.37 -3.54 14.87
CA ARG A 92 -2.82 -2.46 15.70
C ARG A 92 -2.29 -1.31 14.86
N VAL A 93 -1.55 -1.62 13.80
CA VAL A 93 -1.00 -0.60 12.90
C VAL A 93 -2.09 0.02 12.04
N ARG A 94 -3.00 -0.80 11.50
CA ARG A 94 -4.13 -0.31 10.72
C ARG A 94 -4.89 0.78 11.50
N ASP A 95 -5.13 0.58 12.77
CA ASP A 95 -5.91 1.51 13.59
C ASP A 95 -5.19 2.85 13.83
N ARG A 96 -3.91 2.94 13.51
CA ARG A 96 -3.16 4.22 13.53
C ARG A 96 -3.39 5.05 12.27
N PHE A 97 -3.81 4.41 11.17
CA PHE A 97 -4.00 5.07 9.87
C PHE A 97 -5.47 5.25 9.52
N PHE A 98 -6.34 4.35 9.97
CA PHE A 98 -7.75 4.33 9.63
C PHE A 98 -8.62 4.36 10.88
N SER A 99 -9.82 4.92 10.73
CA SER A 99 -10.85 4.92 11.76
C SER A 99 -12.21 4.66 11.11
N ASP A 100 -13.24 4.39 11.93
CA ASP A 100 -14.59 4.21 11.41
C ASP A 100 -15.08 5.47 10.68
N PRO A 101 -15.76 5.31 9.55
CA PRO A 101 -16.02 4.06 8.83
C PRO A 101 -14.79 3.55 8.05
N PHE A 102 -14.43 2.28 8.29
CA PHE A 102 -13.30 1.68 7.58
C PHE A 102 -13.67 1.38 6.12
N PRO A 103 -12.73 1.48 5.17
CA PRO A 103 -13.00 1.07 3.81
C PRO A 103 -13.23 -0.44 3.72
N PRO A 104 -14.05 -0.91 2.77
CA PRO A 104 -14.17 -2.34 2.50
C PRO A 104 -12.81 -2.95 2.21
N ASN A 105 -12.51 -4.08 2.86
CA ASN A 105 -11.21 -4.72 2.77
C ASN A 105 -11.38 -6.24 2.66
N THR A 106 -10.68 -6.85 1.69
CA THR A 106 -10.53 -8.30 1.59
C THR A 106 -9.14 -8.66 2.07
N ARG A 107 -9.05 -9.59 3.04
CA ARG A 107 -7.78 -10.12 3.50
C ARG A 107 -7.59 -11.53 3.01
N ALA A 108 -6.37 -11.84 2.60
CA ALA A 108 -6.01 -13.16 2.12
C ALA A 108 -4.63 -13.54 2.64
N GLN A 109 -4.46 -14.81 2.95
CA GLN A 109 -3.14 -15.36 3.25
C GLN A 109 -2.48 -15.80 1.95
N CYS A 110 -1.21 -15.46 1.77
CA CYS A 110 -0.42 -15.89 0.63
C CYS A 110 0.87 -16.55 1.10
N PHE A 111 1.54 -17.26 0.18
CA PHE A 111 2.76 -18.02 0.50
C PHE A 111 3.92 -17.07 0.83
N GLU A 112 4.12 -16.06 0.00
CA GLU A 112 5.14 -15.04 0.22
C GLU A 112 4.76 -13.74 -0.48
N LEU A 113 5.41 -12.64 -0.10
CA LEU A 113 5.17 -11.31 -0.65
C LEU A 113 6.46 -10.74 -1.22
N GLY A 114 6.74 -11.03 -2.48
CA GLY A 114 7.84 -10.41 -3.20
C GLY A 114 9.17 -10.52 -2.46
N VAL A 115 9.68 -9.39 -1.97
CA VAL A 115 11.00 -9.30 -1.31
C VAL A 115 10.94 -9.42 0.21
N LEU A 116 9.76 -9.60 0.76
CA LEU A 116 9.58 -9.63 2.22
C LEU A 116 9.95 -10.96 2.85
#